data_04baf3935799005d045ddc54b5fef92c
#
_entry.id   04baf3935799005d045ddc54b5fef92c
#
_cell.length_a   1.000
_cell.length_b   1.000
_cell.length_c   1.000
_cell.angle_alpha   90.00
_cell.angle_beta   90.00
_cell.angle_gamma   90.00
#
_symmetry.space_group_name_H-M   'P 1'
#
loop_
_entity.id
_entity.type
_entity.pdbx_description
1 polymer ?
#
loop_
_entity_poly.entity_id
_entity_poly.type
_entity_poly.pdbx_seq_one_letter_code
_entity_poly.pdbx_strand_id
1 'polypeptide(L)'
;WSWSRGLGDVYKRQNKNRMFKPLKDITILDLTQVLAGPYGSYQLSLLGANVIKIENPNLGDWARMGGDDKELSDDLMGSSFIVQNGNKRSIRLDLKNKIGKSTFNEFVRQSDVVMENMTPGKFKKLGFSFDNLKKINPSIILCSISAYGQNGDLGNRSAYDHVVQAASGIMSTTGTEISGPLKVGAPYID
;
A
#
# COMPACT_ATOMS: atom_id res chain seq x y z
N TRP A 1 -12.68 -40.55 17.28
CA TRP A 1 -13.06 -39.38 18.11
C TRP A 1 -11.89 -38.66 18.83
N SER A 2 -10.65 -39.10 18.65
CA SER A 2 -9.47 -38.41 19.20
C SER A 2 -9.11 -37.13 18.46
N TRP A 3 -9.59 -36.95 17.22
CA TRP A 3 -9.27 -35.74 16.40
C TRP A 3 -9.92 -34.45 16.87
N SER A 4 -11.08 -34.51 17.53
CA SER A 4 -11.77 -33.31 18.01
C SER A 4 -11.11 -32.66 19.22
N ARG A 5 -10.33 -33.42 20.02
CA ARG A 5 -9.61 -32.87 21.19
C ARG A 5 -8.41 -32.01 20.79
N GLY A 6 -7.69 -32.37 19.72
CA GLY A 6 -6.55 -31.62 19.22
C GLY A 6 -6.93 -30.22 18.70
N LEU A 7 -8.05 -30.14 17.96
CA LEU A 7 -8.57 -28.85 17.45
C LEU A 7 -9.06 -27.96 18.59
N GLY A 8 -9.71 -28.52 19.62
CA GLY A 8 -10.15 -27.74 20.79
C GLY A 8 -8.99 -27.15 21.59
N ASP A 9 -7.86 -27.85 21.68
CA ASP A 9 -6.66 -27.36 22.38
C ASP A 9 -5.90 -26.32 21.55
N VAL A 10 -5.88 -26.43 20.23
CA VAL A 10 -5.36 -25.39 19.33
C VAL A 10 -6.21 -24.12 19.46
N TYR A 11 -7.53 -24.24 19.44
CA TYR A 11 -8.44 -23.09 19.65
C TYR A 11 -8.30 -22.44 21.03
N LYS A 12 -8.12 -23.22 22.10
CA LYS A 12 -7.89 -22.71 23.46
C LYS A 12 -6.54 -22.02 23.62
N ARG A 13 -5.51 -22.46 22.90
CA ARG A 13 -4.21 -21.80 22.87
C ARG A 13 -4.23 -20.49 22.08
N GLN A 14 -5.02 -20.41 21.00
CA GLN A 14 -5.25 -19.19 20.24
C GLN A 14 -6.03 -18.14 21.03
N ASN A 15 -6.94 -18.55 21.92
CA ASN A 15 -7.76 -17.67 22.77
C ASN A 15 -7.06 -17.13 24.04
N LYS A 16 -5.80 -17.43 24.28
CA LYS A 16 -5.00 -16.70 25.27
C LYS A 16 -4.57 -15.35 24.68
N ASN A 17 -5.47 -14.41 24.65
CA ASN A 17 -5.41 -12.94 24.59
C ASN A 17 -4.04 -12.27 24.35
N ARG A 18 -3.22 -12.78 23.46
CA ARG A 18 -2.10 -12.05 22.89
C ARG A 18 -2.40 -11.91 21.40
N MET A 19 -3.13 -10.85 21.03
CA MET A 19 -3.13 -10.45 19.62
C MET A 19 -1.66 -10.34 19.19
N PHE A 20 -1.26 -11.23 18.27
CA PHE A 20 0.09 -11.24 17.70
C PHE A 20 0.24 -9.94 16.89
N LYS A 21 0.98 -8.99 17.43
CA LYS A 21 1.23 -7.67 16.81
C LYS A 21 2.75 -7.45 16.70
N PRO A 22 3.43 -8.16 15.80
CA PRO A 22 4.88 -8.08 15.67
C PRO A 22 5.38 -6.69 15.28
N LEU A 23 4.53 -5.86 14.66
CA LEU A 23 4.84 -4.51 14.21
C LEU A 23 4.24 -3.40 15.09
N LYS A 24 3.84 -3.70 16.32
CA LYS A 24 3.13 -2.75 17.21
C LYS A 24 3.87 -1.44 17.45
N ASP A 25 5.20 -1.47 17.36
CA ASP A 25 6.07 -0.31 17.63
C ASP A 25 6.58 0.35 16.33
N ILE A 26 6.10 -0.10 15.16
CA ILE A 26 6.48 0.42 13.85
C ILE A 26 5.46 1.43 13.36
N THR A 27 5.92 2.62 12.99
CA THR A 27 5.11 3.67 12.36
C THR A 27 5.45 3.80 10.88
N ILE A 28 4.41 3.74 10.05
CA ILE A 28 4.52 3.80 8.58
C ILE A 28 3.79 5.03 8.07
N LEU A 29 4.47 5.86 7.29
CA LEU A 29 3.85 6.92 6.49
C LEU A 29 3.50 6.37 5.11
N ASP A 30 2.23 6.27 4.83
CA ASP A 30 1.68 5.68 3.61
C ASP A 30 1.21 6.77 2.64
N LEU A 31 2.03 7.08 1.62
CA LEU A 31 1.69 8.00 0.54
C LEU A 31 1.18 7.27 -0.70
N THR A 32 0.96 5.97 -0.58
CA THR A 32 0.53 5.14 -1.71
C THR A 32 -0.92 5.38 -2.08
N GLN A 33 -1.28 5.08 -3.32
CA GLN A 33 -2.63 5.24 -3.85
C GLN A 33 -3.04 4.01 -4.66
N VAL A 34 -4.31 3.87 -4.89
CA VAL A 34 -4.99 2.86 -5.71
C VAL A 34 -4.98 1.48 -5.05
N LEU A 35 -4.06 0.57 -5.37
CA LEU A 35 -4.14 -0.83 -4.95
C LEU A 35 -2.86 -1.36 -4.30
N ALA A 36 -1.77 -1.56 -5.05
CA ALA A 36 -0.59 -2.30 -4.60
C ALA A 36 -0.01 -1.80 -3.28
N GLY A 37 0.30 -0.51 -3.20
CA GLY A 37 0.84 0.12 -1.99
C GLY A 37 -0.16 0.14 -0.84
N PRO A 38 -1.42 0.61 -1.03
CA PRO A 38 -2.43 0.60 0.01
C PRO A 38 -2.72 -0.79 0.57
N TYR A 39 -2.76 -1.83 -0.28
CA TYR A 39 -2.92 -3.20 0.18
C TYR A 39 -1.71 -3.66 1.02
N GLY A 40 -0.49 -3.36 0.57
CA GLY A 40 0.74 -3.67 1.33
C GLY A 40 0.75 -3.03 2.72
N SER A 41 0.51 -1.73 2.81
CA SER A 41 0.46 -1.02 4.09
C SER A 41 -0.72 -1.45 4.97
N TYR A 42 -1.84 -1.87 4.38
CA TYR A 42 -2.96 -2.49 5.09
C TYR A 42 -2.55 -3.80 5.76
N GLN A 43 -1.86 -4.70 5.04
CA GLN A 43 -1.35 -5.96 5.62
C GLN A 43 -0.42 -5.68 6.81
N LEU A 44 0.47 -4.69 6.69
CA LEU A 44 1.34 -4.29 7.80
C LEU A 44 0.54 -3.74 8.99
N SER A 45 -0.55 -3.03 8.75
CA SER A 45 -1.46 -2.55 9.81
C SER A 45 -2.14 -3.68 10.57
N LEU A 46 -2.52 -4.76 9.87
CA LEU A 46 -3.09 -5.96 10.50
C LEU A 46 -2.07 -6.69 11.40
N LEU A 47 -0.78 -6.58 11.08
CA LEU A 47 0.32 -7.07 11.92
C LEU A 47 0.66 -6.12 13.08
N GLY A 48 -0.08 -5.02 13.23
CA GLY A 48 0.01 -4.09 14.35
C GLY A 48 0.75 -2.80 14.08
N ALA A 49 1.28 -2.57 12.87
CA ALA A 49 1.92 -1.30 12.53
C ALA A 49 0.93 -0.13 12.64
N ASN A 50 1.43 1.00 13.11
CA ASN A 50 0.72 2.26 13.13
C ASN A 50 0.85 2.93 11.75
N VAL A 51 -0.15 2.78 10.90
CA VAL A 51 -0.14 3.33 9.54
C VAL A 51 -0.84 4.67 9.48
N ILE A 52 -0.14 5.69 9.02
CA ILE A 52 -0.65 7.05 8.79
C ILE A 52 -0.67 7.29 7.29
N LYS A 53 -1.86 7.29 6.71
CA LYS A 53 -2.04 7.58 5.29
C LYS A 53 -1.98 9.08 5.03
N ILE A 54 -1.06 9.49 4.16
CA ILE A 54 -0.88 10.89 3.73
C ILE A 54 -1.57 11.07 2.39
N GLU A 55 -2.62 11.87 2.35
CA GLU A 55 -3.46 12.06 1.17
C GLU A 55 -3.37 13.48 0.61
N ASN A 56 -3.61 13.58 -0.69
CA ASN A 56 -3.78 14.86 -1.35
C ASN A 56 -4.98 15.61 -0.75
N PRO A 57 -4.87 16.92 -0.41
CA PRO A 57 -5.94 17.66 0.26
C PRO A 57 -7.22 17.79 -0.57
N ASN A 58 -7.15 17.76 -1.91
CA ASN A 58 -8.32 17.97 -2.76
C ASN A 58 -9.17 16.70 -2.91
N LEU A 59 -8.58 15.62 -3.42
CA LEU A 59 -9.32 14.41 -3.81
C LEU A 59 -8.99 13.20 -2.92
N GLY A 60 -7.91 13.27 -2.14
CA GLY A 60 -7.42 12.10 -1.40
C GLY A 60 -6.82 11.04 -2.32
N ASP A 61 -7.00 9.78 -1.96
CA ASP A 61 -6.65 8.62 -2.78
C ASP A 61 -7.72 8.42 -3.89
N TRP A 62 -7.28 8.12 -5.11
CA TRP A 62 -8.19 7.87 -6.22
C TRP A 62 -9.16 6.71 -5.96
N ALA A 63 -8.76 5.72 -5.19
CA ALA A 63 -9.62 4.60 -4.80
C ALA A 63 -10.88 5.05 -4.03
N ARG A 64 -10.91 6.26 -3.46
CA ARG A 64 -12.07 6.83 -2.78
C ARG A 64 -13.28 6.99 -3.68
N MET A 65 -13.05 7.20 -4.97
CA MET A 65 -14.09 7.34 -6.00
C MET A 65 -14.35 6.02 -6.74
N GLY A 66 -13.70 4.92 -6.35
CA GLY A 66 -13.77 3.64 -7.04
C GLY A 66 -14.61 2.61 -6.29
N GLY A 67 -15.31 1.79 -7.06
CA GLY A 67 -16.15 0.70 -6.60
C GLY A 67 -17.52 0.72 -7.25
N ASP A 68 -18.28 -0.35 -7.04
CA ASP A 68 -19.60 -0.53 -7.68
C ASP A 68 -20.73 0.22 -6.94
N ASP A 69 -20.49 0.61 -5.69
CA ASP A 69 -21.44 1.39 -4.89
C ASP A 69 -21.26 2.88 -5.18
N LYS A 70 -22.24 3.44 -5.89
CA LYS A 70 -22.20 4.84 -6.30
C LYS A 70 -22.34 5.80 -5.12
N GLU A 71 -23.20 5.51 -4.15
CA GLU A 71 -23.43 6.36 -2.99
C GLU A 71 -22.14 6.48 -2.15
N LEU A 72 -21.51 5.36 -1.84
CA LEU A 72 -20.21 5.36 -1.14
C LEU A 72 -19.12 6.09 -1.94
N SER A 73 -19.10 5.93 -3.26
CA SER A 73 -18.10 6.59 -4.12
C SER A 73 -18.31 8.11 -4.18
N ASP A 74 -19.56 8.57 -4.23
CA ASP A 74 -19.90 10.00 -4.18
C ASP A 74 -19.51 10.62 -2.82
N ASP A 75 -19.57 9.86 -1.73
CA ASP A 75 -19.11 10.24 -0.38
C ASP A 75 -17.60 10.07 -0.16
N LEU A 76 -16.84 9.79 -1.19
CA LEU A 76 -15.40 9.51 -1.12
C LEU A 76 -15.03 8.31 -0.20
N MET A 77 -15.93 7.37 -0.05
CA MET A 77 -15.81 6.14 0.72
C MET A 77 -15.99 4.90 -0.16
N GLY A 78 -15.63 4.99 -1.42
CA GLY A 78 -15.77 3.90 -2.38
C GLY A 78 -15.20 2.58 -1.89
N SER A 79 -15.84 1.47 -2.25
CA SER A 79 -15.48 0.12 -1.78
C SER A 79 -14.02 -0.24 -2.08
N SER A 80 -13.48 0.23 -3.21
CA SER A 80 -12.06 0.08 -3.56
C SER A 80 -11.11 0.72 -2.54
N PHE A 81 -11.53 1.80 -1.88
CA PHE A 81 -10.75 2.43 -0.82
C PHE A 81 -10.88 1.70 0.50
N ILE A 82 -12.13 1.36 0.89
CA ILE A 82 -12.43 0.79 2.21
C ILE A 82 -11.70 -0.53 2.42
N VAL A 83 -11.70 -1.42 1.42
CA VAL A 83 -11.11 -2.77 1.54
C VAL A 83 -9.59 -2.78 1.73
N GLN A 84 -8.90 -1.67 1.44
CA GLN A 84 -7.44 -1.59 1.49
C GLN A 84 -6.92 -0.58 2.51
N ASN A 85 -7.80 0.15 3.16
CA ASN A 85 -7.41 1.23 4.07
C ASN A 85 -8.01 1.10 5.47
N GLY A 86 -8.63 -0.01 5.78
CA GLY A 86 -9.03 -0.33 7.15
C GLY A 86 -7.85 -0.26 8.12
N ASN A 87 -8.11 0.08 9.37
CA ASN A 87 -7.10 0.17 10.44
C ASN A 87 -5.97 1.21 10.22
N LYS A 88 -6.12 2.11 9.23
CA LYS A 88 -5.21 3.24 9.03
C LYS A 88 -5.81 4.53 9.58
N ARG A 89 -4.95 5.43 10.04
CA ARG A 89 -5.30 6.84 10.25
C ARG A 89 -5.00 7.60 8.98
N SER A 90 -5.79 8.62 8.65
CA SER A 90 -5.56 9.44 7.46
C SER A 90 -5.39 10.92 7.82
N ILE A 91 -4.53 11.60 7.07
CA ILE A 91 -4.31 13.04 7.14
C ILE A 91 -4.18 13.59 5.71
N ARG A 92 -4.79 14.73 5.45
CA ARG A 92 -4.63 15.47 4.20
C ARG A 92 -3.47 16.45 4.31
N LEU A 93 -2.51 16.37 3.39
CA LEU A 93 -1.29 17.17 3.45
C LEU A 93 -0.82 17.54 2.03
N ASP A 94 -0.69 18.85 1.77
CA ASP A 94 -0.15 19.31 0.50
C ASP A 94 1.38 19.33 0.52
N LEU A 95 1.99 18.31 -0.05
CA LEU A 95 3.43 18.16 -0.16
C LEU A 95 4.11 19.11 -1.19
N LYS A 96 3.34 19.97 -1.86
CA LYS A 96 3.91 20.96 -2.78
C LYS A 96 4.25 22.27 -2.08
N ASN A 97 3.55 22.62 -1.01
CA ASN A 97 3.78 23.85 -0.26
C ASN A 97 4.78 23.68 0.90
N LYS A 98 5.30 24.79 1.42
CA LYS A 98 6.31 24.76 2.49
C LYS A 98 5.78 24.18 3.80
N ILE A 99 4.56 24.50 4.18
CA ILE A 99 3.96 24.03 5.44
C ILE A 99 3.77 22.52 5.38
N GLY A 100 3.18 22.01 4.29
CA GLY A 100 3.00 20.57 4.11
C GLY A 100 4.31 19.80 4.11
N LYS A 101 5.36 20.32 3.45
CA LYS A 101 6.70 19.72 3.49
C LYS A 101 7.30 19.71 4.90
N SER A 102 7.19 20.83 5.62
CA SER A 102 7.68 20.92 6.99
C SER A 102 6.96 19.94 7.90
N THR A 103 5.64 19.89 7.81
CA THR A 103 4.81 18.94 8.58
C THR A 103 5.16 17.49 8.25
N PHE A 104 5.34 17.14 6.97
CA PHE A 104 5.77 15.82 6.56
C PHE A 104 7.14 15.45 7.15
N ASN A 105 8.09 16.38 7.17
CA ASN A 105 9.39 16.15 7.76
C ASN A 105 9.31 15.84 9.28
N GLU A 106 8.37 16.48 10.00
CA GLU A 106 8.14 16.14 11.42
C GLU A 106 7.60 14.71 11.59
N PHE A 107 6.70 14.28 10.70
CA PHE A 107 6.26 12.88 10.69
C PHE A 107 7.41 11.92 10.39
N VAL A 108 8.28 12.24 9.42
CA VAL A 108 9.44 11.40 9.08
C VAL A 108 10.38 11.21 10.26
N ARG A 109 10.58 12.24 11.11
CA ARG A 109 11.43 12.13 12.32
C ARG A 109 10.93 11.07 13.30
N GLN A 110 9.62 10.83 13.32
CA GLN A 110 8.94 9.98 14.29
C GLN A 110 8.45 8.67 13.67
N SER A 111 8.89 8.35 12.47
CA SER A 111 8.41 7.17 11.72
C SER A 111 9.58 6.28 11.32
N ASP A 112 9.27 5.02 11.10
CA ASP A 112 10.26 4.00 10.71
C ASP A 112 10.29 3.78 9.19
N VAL A 113 9.12 3.92 8.54
CA VAL A 113 8.97 3.61 7.12
C VAL A 113 8.19 4.70 6.41
N VAL A 114 8.64 5.06 5.21
CA VAL A 114 7.88 5.84 4.23
C VAL A 114 7.59 4.93 3.05
N MET A 115 6.30 4.80 2.69
CA MET A 115 5.84 4.04 1.51
C MET A 115 5.25 4.98 0.47
N GLU A 116 5.67 4.83 -0.78
CA GLU A 116 5.11 5.60 -1.91
C GLU A 116 5.02 4.73 -3.17
N ASN A 117 4.07 5.03 -4.05
CA ASN A 117 3.94 4.38 -5.35
C ASN A 117 3.73 5.41 -6.49
N MET A 118 4.38 6.53 -6.37
CA MET A 118 4.39 7.56 -7.40
C MET A 118 5.20 7.11 -8.62
N THR A 119 4.93 7.71 -9.77
CA THR A 119 5.79 7.53 -10.94
C THR A 119 7.25 7.78 -10.54
N PRO A 120 8.20 6.91 -10.97
CA PRO A 120 9.61 7.03 -10.60
C PRO A 120 10.16 8.44 -10.75
N GLY A 121 10.89 8.89 -9.76
CA GLY A 121 11.45 10.24 -9.68
C GLY A 121 10.49 11.35 -9.22
N LYS A 122 9.16 11.12 -9.16
CA LYS A 122 8.19 12.15 -8.72
C LYS A 122 8.37 12.50 -7.24
N PHE A 123 8.55 11.51 -6.39
CA PHE A 123 8.78 11.72 -4.95
C PHE A 123 10.08 12.51 -4.71
N LYS A 124 11.15 12.18 -5.45
CA LYS A 124 12.41 12.93 -5.44
C LYS A 124 12.22 14.40 -5.89
N LYS A 125 11.42 14.64 -6.94
CA LYS A 125 11.10 16.01 -7.42
C LYS A 125 10.32 16.83 -6.40
N LEU A 126 9.56 16.20 -5.50
CA LEU A 126 8.90 16.87 -4.37
C LEU A 126 9.89 17.29 -3.27
N GLY A 127 11.13 16.79 -3.33
CA GLY A 127 12.18 17.06 -2.35
C GLY A 127 12.46 15.91 -1.37
N PHE A 128 11.80 14.76 -1.54
CA PHE A 128 11.85 13.62 -0.64
C PHE A 128 12.66 12.46 -1.24
N SER A 129 13.90 12.72 -1.67
CA SER A 129 14.81 11.64 -2.02
C SER A 129 15.18 10.82 -0.78
N PHE A 130 15.63 9.57 -0.97
CA PHE A 130 16.11 8.76 0.14
C PHE A 130 17.20 9.48 0.97
N ASP A 131 18.16 10.11 0.30
CA ASP A 131 19.22 10.88 0.97
C ASP A 131 18.68 12.03 1.82
N ASN A 132 17.64 12.73 1.33
CA ASN A 132 17.01 13.81 2.08
C ASN A 132 16.23 13.29 3.28
N LEU A 133 15.53 12.16 3.14
CA LEU A 133 14.84 11.51 4.25
C LEU A 133 15.84 11.03 5.31
N LYS A 134 16.97 10.44 4.90
CA LYS A 134 18.03 10.01 5.82
C LYS A 134 18.69 11.16 6.60
N LYS A 135 18.74 12.35 6.04
CA LYS A 135 19.21 13.54 6.80
C LYS A 135 18.24 13.92 7.92
N ILE A 136 16.96 13.60 7.78
CA ILE A 136 15.91 13.90 8.78
C ILE A 136 15.85 12.77 9.82
N ASN A 137 15.88 11.54 9.36
CA ASN A 137 15.88 10.33 10.18
C ASN A 137 16.84 9.29 9.58
N PRO A 138 18.04 9.10 10.20
CA PRO A 138 19.03 8.17 9.68
C PRO A 138 18.59 6.71 9.61
N SER A 139 17.56 6.33 10.37
CA SER A 139 17.03 4.96 10.44
C SER A 139 15.89 4.72 9.45
N ILE A 140 15.43 5.75 8.72
CA ILE A 140 14.24 5.65 7.88
C ILE A 140 14.41 4.61 6.77
N ILE A 141 13.37 3.83 6.55
CA ILE A 141 13.24 2.91 5.41
C ILE A 141 12.34 3.59 4.37
N LEU A 142 12.79 3.65 3.12
CA LEU A 142 11.96 4.09 2.01
C LEU A 142 11.54 2.87 1.16
N CYS A 143 10.24 2.63 1.08
CA CYS A 143 9.64 1.63 0.20
C CYS A 143 9.00 2.34 -1.00
N SER A 144 9.62 2.23 -2.16
CA SER A 144 9.10 2.79 -3.42
C SER A 144 8.58 1.67 -4.31
N ILE A 145 7.28 1.69 -4.61
CA ILE A 145 6.59 0.67 -5.41
C ILE A 145 6.37 1.22 -6.81
N SER A 146 6.75 0.47 -7.82
CA SER A 146 6.49 0.81 -9.22
C SER A 146 6.52 -0.46 -10.06
N ALA A 147 5.85 -0.43 -11.22
CA ALA A 147 5.66 -1.60 -12.08
C ALA A 147 6.96 -2.30 -12.52
N TYR A 148 8.03 -1.53 -12.73
CA TYR A 148 9.31 -2.05 -13.23
C TYR A 148 10.51 -1.69 -12.35
N GLY A 149 10.27 -1.27 -11.10
CA GLY A 149 11.32 -0.81 -10.20
C GLY A 149 11.73 0.65 -10.46
N GLN A 150 12.66 1.15 -9.64
CA GLN A 150 13.12 2.55 -9.70
C GLN A 150 14.28 2.75 -10.68
N ASN A 151 14.94 1.69 -11.09
CA ASN A 151 16.14 1.70 -11.93
C ASN A 151 16.00 0.72 -13.10
N GLY A 152 16.83 0.86 -14.11
CA GLY A 152 16.85 0.00 -15.31
C GLY A 152 16.08 0.61 -16.50
N ASP A 153 16.14 -0.05 -17.64
CA ASP A 153 15.63 0.45 -18.93
C ASP A 153 14.11 0.68 -18.94
N LEU A 154 13.38 -0.08 -18.13
CA LEU A 154 11.94 0.03 -18.01
C LEU A 154 11.48 0.91 -16.82
N GLY A 155 12.40 1.40 -16.00
CA GLY A 155 12.09 2.14 -14.78
C GLY A 155 11.24 3.39 -14.97
N ASN A 156 11.26 3.99 -16.16
CA ASN A 156 10.43 5.16 -16.49
C ASN A 156 9.03 4.81 -17.04
N ARG A 157 8.72 3.51 -17.22
CA ARG A 157 7.42 3.07 -17.72
C ARG A 157 6.42 2.91 -16.58
N SER A 158 5.23 3.44 -16.79
CA SER A 158 4.08 3.18 -15.92
C SER A 158 3.32 1.97 -16.43
N ALA A 159 2.80 1.15 -15.53
CA ALA A 159 1.91 0.06 -15.86
C ALA A 159 0.92 -0.18 -14.72
N TYR A 160 -0.20 -0.77 -15.06
CA TYR A 160 -1.16 -1.34 -14.14
C TYR A 160 -1.14 -2.86 -14.25
N ASP A 161 -1.79 -3.53 -13.33
CA ASP A 161 -1.86 -4.98 -13.21
C ASP A 161 -1.91 -5.75 -14.54
N HIS A 162 -2.84 -5.41 -15.43
CA HIS A 162 -3.01 -6.14 -16.69
C HIS A 162 -1.80 -6.05 -17.64
N VAL A 163 -1.07 -4.93 -17.61
CA VAL A 163 0.15 -4.76 -18.40
C VAL A 163 1.29 -5.59 -17.80
N VAL A 164 1.40 -5.60 -16.46
CA VAL A 164 2.43 -6.40 -15.77
C VAL A 164 2.10 -7.89 -15.86
N GLN A 165 0.83 -8.28 -15.81
CA GLN A 165 0.41 -9.67 -16.07
C GLN A 165 0.85 -10.14 -17.46
N ALA A 166 0.69 -9.31 -18.48
CA ALA A 166 1.14 -9.64 -19.83
C ALA A 166 2.67 -9.72 -19.92
N ALA A 167 3.36 -8.74 -19.38
CA ALA A 167 4.84 -8.65 -19.45
C ALA A 167 5.55 -9.74 -18.64
N SER A 168 4.97 -10.18 -17.51
CA SER A 168 5.53 -11.25 -16.67
C SER A 168 5.26 -12.65 -17.22
N GLY A 169 4.37 -12.79 -18.21
CA GLY A 169 3.98 -14.08 -18.79
C GLY A 169 2.94 -14.85 -17.96
N ILE A 170 2.43 -14.34 -16.84
CA ILE A 170 1.44 -15.07 -16.03
C ILE A 170 0.15 -15.36 -16.80
N MET A 171 -0.20 -14.52 -17.77
CA MET A 171 -1.36 -14.77 -18.64
C MET A 171 -1.27 -16.07 -19.42
N SER A 172 -0.04 -16.57 -19.69
CA SER A 172 0.16 -17.85 -20.40
C SER A 172 -0.29 -19.07 -19.58
N THR A 173 -0.45 -18.89 -18.27
CA THR A 173 -0.92 -19.96 -17.36
C THR A 173 -2.44 -19.98 -17.20
N THR A 174 -3.15 -19.06 -17.86
CA THR A 174 -4.60 -18.88 -17.72
C THR A 174 -5.24 -18.89 -19.12
N GLY A 175 -6.39 -19.54 -19.22
CA GLY A 175 -7.09 -19.71 -20.50
C GLY A 175 -7.03 -21.14 -21.03
N THR A 176 -7.41 -21.29 -22.28
CA THR A 176 -7.45 -22.57 -23.01
C THR A 176 -6.80 -22.40 -24.38
N GLU A 177 -6.60 -23.50 -25.11
CA GLU A 177 -6.13 -23.44 -26.51
C GLU A 177 -7.05 -22.59 -27.41
N ILE A 178 -8.36 -22.57 -27.11
CA ILE A 178 -9.36 -21.81 -27.87
C ILE A 178 -9.33 -20.33 -27.54
N SER A 179 -9.27 -19.96 -26.25
CA SER A 179 -9.30 -18.58 -25.79
C SER A 179 -7.93 -17.89 -25.90
N GLY A 180 -6.85 -18.65 -25.96
CA GLY A 180 -5.49 -18.15 -25.76
C GLY A 180 -5.24 -17.68 -24.32
N PRO A 181 -4.12 -17.00 -24.09
CA PRO A 181 -3.77 -16.45 -22.79
C PRO A 181 -4.80 -15.43 -22.30
N LEU A 182 -5.24 -15.53 -21.05
CA LEU A 182 -6.19 -14.64 -20.43
C LEU A 182 -5.61 -13.97 -19.17
N LYS A 183 -6.10 -12.77 -18.92
CA LYS A 183 -5.84 -12.06 -17.65
C LYS A 183 -6.46 -12.84 -16.47
N VAL A 184 -5.71 -13.00 -15.39
CA VAL A 184 -6.26 -13.44 -14.11
C VAL A 184 -7.24 -12.39 -13.60
N GLY A 185 -8.38 -12.82 -13.04
CA GLY A 185 -9.44 -11.92 -12.62
C GLY A 185 -9.00 -10.92 -11.54
N ALA A 186 -8.31 -11.41 -10.51
CA ALA A 186 -7.79 -10.55 -9.44
C ALA A 186 -6.47 -9.88 -9.85
N PRO A 187 -6.21 -8.65 -9.39
CA PRO A 187 -4.98 -7.89 -9.71
C PRO A 187 -3.80 -8.35 -8.83
N TYR A 188 -3.28 -9.55 -9.08
CA TYR A 188 -2.22 -10.15 -8.27
C TYR A 188 -0.83 -9.55 -8.46
N ILE A 189 -0.62 -8.82 -9.56
CA ILE A 189 0.72 -8.33 -9.96
C ILE A 189 0.75 -6.79 -10.04
N ASP A 190 -0.24 -6.15 -9.50
CA ASP A 190 -0.34 -4.68 -9.49
C ASP A 190 0.84 -4.02 -8.72
#